data_5b6f5d79bb177e91b9a0fe57834eb24f
#
_entry.id   5b6f5d79bb177e91b9a0fe57834eb24f
#
_cell.length_a   1.000
_cell.length_b   1.000
_cell.length_c   1.000
_cell.angle_alpha   90.00
_cell.angle_beta   90.00
_cell.angle_gamma   90.00
#
_symmetry.space_group_name_H-M   'P 1'
#
loop_
_entity.id
_entity.type
_entity.pdbx_description
1 polymer ?
#
loop_
_entity_poly.entity_id
_entity_poly.type
_entity_poly.pdbx_seq_one_letter_code
_entity_poly.pdbx_strand_id
1 'polypeptide(L)'
;MKRNQRLLSLLPASLLVIAAFAGCTDETIIYRDRPLYEEPLETALGFVGYTSTDSKLVVCGNCHVSAQAQWDSTAHAGAWNTLQASPGAQAFCEGCHTVSDLGNAVSEPAGHSATGEERYYDVQCESCHGAGLAHVEDPNKNTVPLAMMNVGDVLGDAGTGCAECHTGDHHPFAEEWAASGHGTVNAYPAGRDGCENCHTGEGALDMFGVQTNYTEKADLGEDGQHMAITCAVCHDPHGSDNGAQLRFPIDAPSEELNLCIQCHQKRGRPDPTTFR
;
A
#
# COMPACT_ATOMS: atom_id res chain seq x y z
N MET A 1 14.83 17.77 88.12
CA MET A 1 13.61 17.40 87.42
C MET A 1 13.42 18.31 86.23
N LYS A 2 14.00 18.00 85.08
CA LYS A 2 13.74 18.64 83.80
C LYS A 2 14.21 17.66 82.69
N ARG A 3 13.39 16.69 82.36
CA ARG A 3 13.58 15.79 81.18
C ARG A 3 12.21 15.26 80.90
N ASN A 4 11.58 15.72 79.81
CA ASN A 4 10.54 15.04 79.00
C ASN A 4 9.68 16.00 78.18
N GLN A 5 10.22 17.07 77.61
CA GLN A 5 9.40 17.95 76.75
C GLN A 5 9.94 18.06 75.34
N ARG A 6 10.81 17.13 74.84
CA ARG A 6 11.37 17.23 73.46
C ARG A 6 10.97 16.10 72.51
N LEU A 7 10.04 15.22 72.91
CA LEU A 7 9.62 14.09 72.05
C LEU A 7 8.25 14.23 71.39
N LEU A 8 7.51 15.32 71.65
CA LEU A 8 6.15 15.48 71.03
C LEU A 8 6.08 16.43 69.82
N SER A 9 7.18 17.04 69.41
CA SER A 9 7.17 18.01 68.31
C SER A 9 7.65 17.46 66.93
N LEU A 10 8.00 16.19 66.84
CA LEU A 10 8.46 15.60 65.57
C LEU A 10 7.44 14.71 64.86
N LEU A 11 6.37 14.34 65.51
CA LEU A 11 5.32 13.46 64.91
C LEU A 11 4.39 14.14 63.90
N PRO A 12 4.01 15.43 63.99
CA PRO A 12 3.11 16.02 63.00
C PRO A 12 3.82 16.35 61.66
N ALA A 13 5.13 16.55 61.66
CA ALA A 13 5.83 16.90 60.44
C ALA A 13 6.03 15.70 59.49
N SER A 14 6.22 14.50 60.08
CA SER A 14 6.39 13.26 59.29
C SER A 14 5.07 12.77 58.65
N LEU A 15 3.95 13.02 59.31
CA LEU A 15 2.62 12.68 58.77
C LEU A 15 2.20 13.62 57.64
N LEU A 16 2.63 14.88 57.66
CA LEU A 16 2.35 15.85 56.60
C LEU A 16 3.13 15.58 55.33
N VAL A 17 4.35 15.05 55.46
CA VAL A 17 5.18 14.68 54.28
C VAL A 17 4.67 13.42 53.60
N ILE A 18 4.11 12.45 54.35
CA ILE A 18 3.53 11.23 53.74
C ILE A 18 2.20 11.53 53.03
N ALA A 19 1.43 12.50 53.51
CA ALA A 19 0.17 12.92 52.85
C ALA A 19 0.43 13.69 51.54
N ALA A 20 1.61 14.30 51.34
CA ALA A 20 1.96 15.03 50.14
C ALA A 20 2.37 14.12 48.97
N PHE A 21 2.70 12.83 49.24
CA PHE A 21 3.03 11.83 48.18
C PHE A 21 1.87 10.88 47.85
N ALA A 22 0.72 11.01 48.54
CA ALA A 22 -0.51 10.31 48.20
C ALA A 22 -1.37 11.13 47.21
N GLY A 23 -0.77 11.91 46.35
CA GLY A 23 -1.41 12.46 45.17
C GLY A 23 -1.71 11.32 44.23
N CYS A 24 -2.91 10.78 44.31
CA CYS A 24 -3.43 9.86 43.31
C CYS A 24 -3.36 10.54 41.95
N THR A 25 -2.48 10.07 41.11
CA THR A 25 -2.70 10.20 39.69
C THR A 25 -3.75 9.15 39.34
N ASP A 26 -5.02 9.46 39.51
CA ASP A 26 -6.07 8.78 38.80
C ASP A 26 -5.90 9.18 37.34
N GLU A 27 -5.02 8.44 36.62
CA GLU A 27 -5.07 8.42 35.17
C GLU A 27 -6.38 7.75 34.79
N THR A 28 -7.40 8.56 34.60
CA THR A 28 -8.61 8.10 33.94
C THR A 28 -8.23 7.90 32.47
N ILE A 29 -7.81 6.68 32.12
CA ILE A 29 -7.67 6.28 30.74
C ILE A 29 -9.09 6.27 30.18
N ILE A 30 -9.47 7.35 29.53
CA ILE A 30 -10.71 7.40 28.75
C ILE A 30 -10.43 6.62 27.49
N TYR A 31 -10.75 5.33 27.49
CA TYR A 31 -10.92 4.58 26.26
C TYR A 31 -12.09 5.23 25.53
N ARG A 32 -11.79 6.08 24.57
CA ARG A 32 -12.77 6.43 23.56
C ARG A 32 -12.81 5.25 22.61
N ASP A 33 -13.82 4.41 22.74
CA ASP A 33 -14.21 3.49 21.69
C ASP A 33 -14.62 4.34 20.49
N ARG A 34 -13.61 4.80 19.75
CA ARG A 34 -13.83 5.35 18.43
C ARG A 34 -13.76 4.15 17.51
N PRO A 35 -14.84 3.78 16.82
CA PRO A 35 -14.75 2.75 15.82
C PRO A 35 -13.63 3.14 14.84
N LEU A 36 -12.76 2.20 14.52
CA LEU A 36 -11.64 2.41 13.57
C LEU A 36 -12.19 2.74 12.18
N TYR A 37 -13.39 2.32 11.90
CA TYR A 37 -14.10 2.53 10.64
C TYR A 37 -15.61 2.55 10.91
N GLU A 38 -16.36 3.04 9.97
CA GLU A 38 -17.79 2.85 9.90
C GLU A 38 -18.06 1.63 9.01
N GLU A 39 -18.95 0.75 9.45
CA GLU A 39 -19.25 -0.48 8.71
C GLU A 39 -19.77 -0.12 7.30
N PRO A 40 -19.16 -0.67 6.24
CA PRO A 40 -19.59 -0.39 4.88
C PRO A 40 -20.96 -1.01 4.62
N LEU A 41 -21.68 -0.44 3.65
CA LEU A 41 -22.91 -1.03 3.18
C LEU A 41 -22.66 -2.42 2.60
N GLU A 42 -23.65 -3.31 2.64
CA GLU A 42 -23.56 -4.67 2.05
C GLU A 42 -23.10 -4.64 0.59
N THR A 43 -23.59 -3.67 -0.18
CA THR A 43 -23.22 -3.46 -1.58
C THR A 43 -21.76 -3.02 -1.78
N ALA A 44 -21.06 -2.63 -0.72
CA ALA A 44 -19.64 -2.30 -0.78
C ALA A 44 -18.72 -3.53 -0.66
N LEU A 45 -19.29 -4.73 -0.51
CA LEU A 45 -18.56 -6.01 -0.43
C LEU A 45 -17.44 -6.04 0.61
N GLY A 46 -17.60 -5.31 1.72
CA GLY A 46 -16.64 -5.27 2.83
C GLY A 46 -15.48 -4.29 2.65
N PHE A 47 -15.56 -3.36 1.71
CA PHE A 47 -14.62 -2.25 1.63
C PHE A 47 -14.84 -1.26 2.77
N VAL A 48 -13.76 -0.75 3.36
CA VAL A 48 -13.81 0.12 4.55
C VAL A 48 -13.47 1.58 4.23
N GLY A 49 -12.59 1.84 3.27
CA GLY A 49 -12.28 3.19 2.79
C GLY A 49 -11.58 4.09 3.82
N TYR A 50 -11.89 5.38 3.76
CA TYR A 50 -11.38 6.38 4.70
C TYR A 50 -12.05 6.30 6.07
N THR A 51 -11.24 6.38 7.14
CA THR A 51 -11.71 6.73 8.48
C THR A 51 -12.08 8.21 8.55
N SER A 52 -11.34 9.05 7.83
CA SER A 52 -11.54 10.50 7.75
C SER A 52 -11.15 10.99 6.37
N THR A 53 -12.12 11.48 5.63
CA THR A 53 -11.92 12.09 4.30
C THR A 53 -11.15 13.40 4.39
N ASP A 54 -11.37 14.20 5.43
CA ASP A 54 -10.69 15.49 5.64
C ASP A 54 -9.17 15.34 5.79
N SER A 55 -8.72 14.29 6.48
CA SER A 55 -7.30 14.00 6.69
C SER A 55 -6.76 12.93 5.75
N LYS A 56 -7.57 12.40 4.86
CA LYS A 56 -7.25 11.27 3.98
C LYS A 56 -6.68 10.05 4.72
N LEU A 57 -7.10 9.85 5.98
CA LEU A 57 -6.70 8.70 6.76
C LEU A 57 -7.52 7.48 6.35
N VAL A 58 -6.89 6.55 5.64
CA VAL A 58 -7.49 5.26 5.29
C VAL A 58 -7.61 4.41 6.55
N VAL A 59 -8.64 3.57 6.66
CA VAL A 59 -8.81 2.66 7.81
C VAL A 59 -7.56 1.82 8.05
N CYS A 60 -6.95 1.29 7.01
CA CYS A 60 -5.70 0.51 7.06
C CYS A 60 -4.54 1.31 7.69
N GLY A 61 -4.48 2.61 7.42
CA GLY A 61 -3.45 3.51 7.93
C GLY A 61 -3.43 3.69 9.45
N ASN A 62 -4.52 3.33 10.15
CA ASN A 62 -4.53 3.34 11.62
C ASN A 62 -3.53 2.32 12.22
N CYS A 63 -3.24 1.24 11.51
CA CYS A 63 -2.28 0.21 11.91
C CYS A 63 -1.04 0.21 11.00
N HIS A 64 -1.21 0.40 9.70
CA HIS A 64 -0.14 0.43 8.69
C HIS A 64 0.39 1.86 8.46
N VAL A 65 0.86 2.51 9.53
CA VAL A 65 1.21 3.96 9.56
C VAL A 65 2.29 4.33 8.53
N SER A 66 3.30 3.48 8.33
CA SER A 66 4.37 3.75 7.36
C SER A 66 3.87 3.66 5.92
N ALA A 67 3.04 2.68 5.60
CA ALA A 67 2.45 2.54 4.27
C ALA A 67 1.49 3.71 3.97
N GLN A 68 0.69 4.14 4.95
CA GLN A 68 -0.15 5.34 4.84
C GLN A 68 0.70 6.58 4.51
N ALA A 69 1.78 6.82 5.25
CA ALA A 69 2.62 7.99 5.06
C ALA A 69 3.32 8.01 3.68
N GLN A 70 3.69 6.85 3.16
CA GLN A 70 4.25 6.73 1.82
C GLN A 70 3.18 6.97 0.75
N TRP A 71 2.02 6.33 0.89
CA TRP A 71 0.90 6.46 -0.05
C TRP A 71 0.40 7.91 -0.15
N ASP A 72 0.32 8.64 0.96
CA ASP A 72 -0.12 10.05 0.99
C ASP A 72 0.69 10.94 0.03
N SER A 73 1.91 10.57 -0.29
CA SER A 73 2.79 11.31 -1.21
C SER A 73 2.59 10.94 -2.69
N THR A 74 1.75 9.96 -2.99
CA THR A 74 1.55 9.45 -4.34
C THR A 74 0.43 10.17 -5.10
N ALA A 75 0.43 10.02 -6.43
CA ALA A 75 -0.66 10.49 -7.26
C ALA A 75 -1.99 9.76 -6.95
N HIS A 76 -1.93 8.51 -6.47
CA HIS A 76 -3.09 7.73 -6.08
C HIS A 76 -3.88 8.40 -4.94
N ALA A 77 -3.19 8.98 -3.96
CA ALA A 77 -3.82 9.72 -2.86
C ALA A 77 -4.49 11.05 -3.29
N GLY A 78 -4.27 11.48 -4.52
CA GLY A 78 -4.88 12.69 -5.09
C GLY A 78 -5.77 12.41 -6.30
N ALA A 79 -6.09 11.15 -6.58
CA ALA A 79 -6.74 10.73 -7.81
C ALA A 79 -8.11 11.39 -8.02
N TRP A 80 -8.93 11.45 -6.99
CA TRP A 80 -10.25 12.10 -7.04
C TRP A 80 -10.14 13.59 -7.34
N ASN A 81 -9.29 14.30 -6.59
CA ASN A 81 -9.12 15.74 -6.80
C ASN A 81 -8.57 16.05 -8.19
N THR A 82 -7.67 15.22 -8.70
CA THR A 82 -7.12 15.34 -10.06
C THR A 82 -8.23 15.16 -11.10
N LEU A 83 -9.11 14.17 -10.91
CA LEU A 83 -10.27 13.96 -11.78
C LEU A 83 -11.19 15.19 -11.75
N GLN A 84 -11.58 15.66 -10.56
CA GLN A 84 -12.50 16.79 -10.42
C GLN A 84 -11.95 18.11 -10.98
N ALA A 85 -10.63 18.28 -11.01
CA ALA A 85 -9.99 19.44 -11.62
C ALA A 85 -9.97 19.38 -13.17
N SER A 86 -10.23 18.22 -13.75
CA SER A 86 -10.23 18.03 -15.20
C SER A 86 -11.55 18.54 -15.84
N PRO A 87 -11.49 19.42 -16.85
CA PRO A 87 -12.68 19.85 -17.56
C PRO A 87 -13.33 18.73 -18.40
N GLY A 88 -12.62 17.63 -18.62
CA GLY A 88 -13.06 16.46 -19.35
C GLY A 88 -13.60 15.33 -18.46
N ALA A 89 -13.70 15.55 -17.16
CA ALA A 89 -14.17 14.51 -16.22
C ALA A 89 -15.58 14.01 -16.59
N GLN A 90 -15.75 12.71 -16.55
CA GLN A 90 -17.00 12.02 -16.80
C GLN A 90 -17.24 10.98 -15.70
N ALA A 91 -18.48 10.61 -15.45
CA ALA A 91 -18.82 9.64 -14.41
C ALA A 91 -18.11 8.27 -14.59
N PHE A 92 -17.87 7.84 -15.82
CA PHE A 92 -17.13 6.58 -16.05
C PHE A 92 -15.66 6.64 -15.65
N CYS A 93 -15.10 7.83 -15.46
CA CYS A 93 -13.72 7.98 -14.97
C CYS A 93 -13.59 7.63 -13.48
N GLU A 94 -14.69 7.73 -12.73
CA GLU A 94 -14.71 7.57 -11.29
C GLU A 94 -14.25 6.18 -10.85
N GLY A 95 -14.53 5.13 -11.63
CA GLY A 95 -14.12 3.77 -11.32
C GLY A 95 -12.60 3.62 -11.13
N CYS A 96 -11.80 4.30 -11.96
CA CYS A 96 -10.33 4.28 -11.86
C CYS A 96 -9.76 5.31 -10.87
N HIS A 97 -10.57 6.27 -10.41
CA HIS A 97 -10.14 7.35 -9.52
C HIS A 97 -10.68 7.23 -8.10
N THR A 98 -11.25 6.08 -7.76
CA THR A 98 -11.82 5.75 -6.45
C THR A 98 -11.51 4.30 -6.08
N VAL A 99 -11.85 3.92 -4.84
CA VAL A 99 -11.96 2.50 -4.49
C VAL A 99 -13.23 1.95 -5.14
N SER A 100 -13.06 0.99 -6.03
CA SER A 100 -14.15 0.36 -6.80
C SER A 100 -13.89 -1.14 -6.94
N ASP A 101 -14.63 -1.77 -7.83
CA ASP A 101 -14.39 -3.14 -8.30
C ASP A 101 -13.18 -3.27 -9.24
N LEU A 102 -12.51 -2.16 -9.60
CA LEU A 102 -11.33 -2.18 -10.46
C LEU A 102 -10.02 -2.28 -9.66
N GLY A 103 -9.04 -2.95 -10.23
CA GLY A 103 -7.67 -3.08 -9.70
C GLY A 103 -7.49 -4.19 -8.66
N ASN A 104 -8.56 -4.83 -8.22
CA ASN A 104 -8.57 -5.86 -7.18
C ASN A 104 -9.35 -7.11 -7.64
N ALA A 105 -9.49 -8.10 -6.77
CA ALA A 105 -10.12 -9.38 -7.10
C ALA A 105 -11.66 -9.37 -7.07
N VAL A 106 -12.29 -8.23 -6.82
CA VAL A 106 -13.74 -8.10 -6.75
C VAL A 106 -14.30 -7.86 -8.15
N SER A 107 -15.30 -8.65 -8.54
CA SER A 107 -15.92 -8.58 -9.88
C SER A 107 -17.32 -7.95 -9.90
N GLU A 108 -17.84 -7.58 -8.74
CA GLU A 108 -19.15 -6.95 -8.60
C GLU A 108 -18.97 -5.48 -8.20
N PRO A 109 -19.88 -4.58 -8.56
CA PRO A 109 -19.79 -3.18 -8.15
C PRO A 109 -19.56 -3.04 -6.64
N ALA A 110 -18.50 -2.35 -6.27
CA ALA A 110 -18.00 -2.25 -4.90
C ALA A 110 -17.51 -0.84 -4.57
N GLY A 111 -17.33 -0.52 -3.30
CA GLY A 111 -16.85 0.77 -2.86
C GLY A 111 -17.66 1.92 -3.46
N HIS A 112 -17.00 2.84 -4.13
CA HIS A 112 -17.65 4.00 -4.77
C HIS A 112 -18.61 3.60 -5.87
N SER A 113 -18.28 2.62 -6.69
CA SER A 113 -19.15 2.14 -7.76
C SER A 113 -20.51 1.63 -7.23
N ALA A 114 -20.54 1.08 -6.01
CA ALA A 114 -21.76 0.58 -5.39
C ALA A 114 -22.53 1.65 -4.61
N THR A 115 -21.85 2.60 -3.96
CA THR A 115 -22.46 3.46 -2.95
C THR A 115 -22.43 4.95 -3.28
N GLY A 116 -21.44 5.41 -4.06
CA GLY A 116 -21.19 6.83 -4.31
C GLY A 116 -20.63 7.59 -3.08
N GLU A 117 -20.21 6.89 -2.04
CA GLU A 117 -19.76 7.52 -0.79
C GLU A 117 -18.36 8.12 -0.91
N GLU A 118 -18.16 9.28 -0.27
CA GLU A 118 -16.88 10.01 -0.26
C GLU A 118 -15.75 9.24 0.43
N ARG A 119 -16.06 8.31 1.32
CA ARG A 119 -15.04 7.47 1.97
C ARG A 119 -14.20 6.65 0.98
N TYR A 120 -14.70 6.44 -0.22
CA TYR A 120 -14.06 5.66 -1.27
C TYR A 120 -13.37 6.52 -2.34
N TYR A 121 -13.30 7.85 -2.16
CA TYR A 121 -12.52 8.71 -3.06
C TYR A 121 -11.03 8.35 -3.04
N ASP A 122 -10.35 8.65 -4.12
CA ASP A 122 -8.95 8.33 -4.37
C ASP A 122 -8.69 6.81 -4.57
N VAL A 123 -7.53 6.48 -5.10
CA VAL A 123 -7.06 5.09 -5.26
C VAL A 123 -6.38 4.69 -3.95
N GLN A 124 -7.13 4.04 -3.06
CA GLN A 124 -6.67 3.66 -1.73
C GLN A 124 -6.09 2.24 -1.70
N CYS A 125 -5.71 1.78 -0.50
CA CYS A 125 -5.14 0.43 -0.29
C CYS A 125 -6.03 -0.67 -0.91
N GLU A 126 -7.33 -0.56 -0.71
CA GLU A 126 -8.31 -1.56 -1.15
C GLU A 126 -8.50 -1.61 -2.68
N SER A 127 -8.09 -0.58 -3.41
CA SER A 127 -8.09 -0.63 -4.88
C SER A 127 -7.14 -1.70 -5.43
N CYS A 128 -6.10 -2.07 -4.66
CA CYS A 128 -5.15 -3.12 -5.04
C CYS A 128 -5.28 -4.36 -4.16
N HIS A 129 -5.59 -4.19 -2.87
CA HIS A 129 -5.68 -5.28 -1.91
C HIS A 129 -7.07 -5.93 -1.83
N GLY A 130 -8.11 -5.26 -2.33
CA GLY A 130 -9.49 -5.71 -2.16
C GLY A 130 -10.05 -5.42 -0.76
N ALA A 131 -11.21 -5.97 -0.48
CA ALA A 131 -12.01 -5.69 0.71
C ALA A 131 -11.28 -6.00 2.03
N GLY A 132 -11.11 -5.00 2.88
CA GLY A 132 -10.32 -5.06 4.10
C GLY A 132 -11.10 -5.41 5.38
N LEU A 133 -12.43 -5.42 5.36
CA LEU A 133 -13.27 -5.55 6.56
C LEU A 133 -12.90 -6.77 7.41
N ALA A 134 -12.81 -7.94 6.80
CA ALA A 134 -12.50 -9.18 7.52
C ALA A 134 -11.14 -9.13 8.24
N HIS A 135 -10.15 -8.44 7.64
CA HIS A 135 -8.84 -8.24 8.27
C HIS A 135 -8.90 -7.23 9.40
N VAL A 136 -9.68 -6.17 9.25
CA VAL A 136 -9.85 -5.15 10.31
C VAL A 136 -10.56 -5.74 11.54
N GLU A 137 -11.55 -6.61 11.33
CA GLU A 137 -12.28 -7.27 12.42
C GLU A 137 -11.46 -8.36 13.13
N ASP A 138 -10.62 -9.08 12.40
CA ASP A 138 -9.76 -10.16 12.92
C ASP A 138 -8.36 -10.07 12.30
N PRO A 139 -7.48 -9.16 12.78
CA PRO A 139 -6.17 -8.92 12.21
C PRO A 139 -5.23 -10.12 12.39
N ASN A 140 -5.14 -10.97 11.40
CA ASN A 140 -4.22 -12.10 11.38
C ASN A 140 -3.81 -12.44 9.94
N LYS A 141 -2.80 -13.31 9.79
CA LYS A 141 -2.24 -13.66 8.47
C LYS A 141 -3.20 -14.37 7.51
N ASN A 142 -4.31 -14.95 8.00
CA ASN A 142 -5.26 -15.67 7.16
C ASN A 142 -6.37 -14.76 6.64
N THR A 143 -6.49 -13.54 7.19
CA THR A 143 -7.48 -12.55 6.81
C THR A 143 -6.87 -11.39 6.01
N VAL A 144 -5.54 -11.39 5.80
CA VAL A 144 -4.85 -10.36 5.01
C VAL A 144 -5.43 -10.32 3.60
N PRO A 145 -5.91 -9.16 3.13
CA PRO A 145 -6.33 -9.00 1.75
C PRO A 145 -5.10 -8.98 0.84
N LEU A 146 -5.11 -9.87 -0.17
CA LEU A 146 -3.96 -10.07 -1.04
C LEU A 146 -3.84 -8.95 -2.07
N ALA A 147 -2.65 -8.38 -2.18
CA ALA A 147 -2.38 -7.40 -3.23
C ALA A 147 -2.31 -8.05 -4.61
N MET A 148 -2.92 -7.40 -5.58
CA MET A 148 -2.80 -7.80 -6.98
C MET A 148 -1.46 -7.30 -7.53
N MET A 149 -0.57 -8.26 -7.86
CA MET A 149 0.76 -7.97 -8.41
C MET A 149 0.80 -8.09 -9.93
N ASN A 150 -0.23 -8.64 -10.53
CA ASN A 150 -0.38 -8.77 -11.97
C ASN A 150 -0.63 -7.42 -12.62
N VAL A 151 -0.27 -7.34 -13.89
CA VAL A 151 -0.67 -6.23 -14.72
C VAL A 151 -2.16 -6.33 -15.06
N GLY A 152 -2.68 -7.54 -15.10
CA GLY A 152 -4.02 -7.84 -15.58
C GLY A 152 -4.04 -8.08 -17.08
N ASP A 153 -5.16 -8.54 -17.62
CA ASP A 153 -5.33 -8.69 -19.06
C ASP A 153 -5.74 -7.34 -19.66
N VAL A 154 -4.88 -6.80 -20.51
CA VAL A 154 -5.10 -5.54 -21.25
C VAL A 154 -6.36 -5.60 -22.12
N LEU A 155 -6.85 -6.78 -22.44
CA LEU A 155 -7.88 -6.98 -23.45
C LEU A 155 -9.17 -7.63 -22.93
N GLY A 156 -9.31 -7.83 -21.60
CA GLY A 156 -10.59 -8.34 -21.28
C GLY A 156 -10.78 -9.13 -19.99
N ASP A 157 -11.19 -10.17 -19.83
CA ASP A 157 -12.13 -10.89 -19.01
C ASP A 157 -11.64 -11.29 -17.60
N ALA A 158 -10.40 -10.99 -17.24
CA ALA A 158 -9.85 -11.33 -15.94
C ALA A 158 -9.07 -10.14 -15.35
N GLY A 159 -9.62 -8.97 -15.56
CA GLY A 159 -9.04 -7.74 -15.12
C GLY A 159 -8.87 -7.69 -13.62
N THR A 160 -7.69 -8.00 -13.15
CA THR A 160 -7.30 -7.78 -11.78
C THR A 160 -5.89 -7.23 -11.81
N GLY A 161 -5.71 -5.97 -11.47
CA GLY A 161 -4.40 -5.37 -11.41
C GLY A 161 -4.29 -4.01 -12.08
N CYS A 162 -3.06 -3.62 -12.38
CA CYS A 162 -2.75 -2.27 -12.84
C CYS A 162 -3.45 -1.89 -14.16
N ALA A 163 -3.61 -2.87 -15.06
CA ALA A 163 -4.16 -2.64 -16.40
C ALA A 163 -5.63 -2.21 -16.39
N GLU A 164 -6.40 -2.52 -15.36
CA GLU A 164 -7.81 -2.11 -15.30
C GLU A 164 -7.98 -0.59 -15.28
N CYS A 165 -6.99 0.11 -14.72
CA CYS A 165 -6.99 1.56 -14.65
C CYS A 165 -5.96 2.20 -15.59
N HIS A 166 -4.79 1.54 -15.79
CA HIS A 166 -3.68 2.04 -16.59
C HIS A 166 -3.70 1.49 -18.02
N THR A 167 -4.81 1.65 -18.73
CA THR A 167 -5.07 1.15 -20.08
C THR A 167 -5.79 2.19 -20.94
N GLY A 168 -5.84 1.95 -22.26
CA GLY A 168 -6.54 2.76 -23.24
C GLY A 168 -5.84 4.08 -23.57
N ASP A 169 -6.50 4.91 -24.37
CA ASP A 169 -5.91 6.16 -24.90
C ASP A 169 -5.47 7.16 -23.82
N HIS A 170 -6.01 7.06 -22.62
CA HIS A 170 -5.72 7.97 -21.52
C HIS A 170 -4.48 7.55 -20.73
N HIS A 171 -4.27 6.24 -20.57
CA HIS A 171 -3.16 5.65 -19.83
C HIS A 171 -2.67 4.35 -20.51
N PRO A 172 -2.01 4.40 -21.67
CA PRO A 172 -1.67 3.22 -22.47
C PRO A 172 -0.49 2.41 -21.89
N PHE A 173 -0.28 2.44 -20.60
CA PHE A 173 0.91 1.87 -19.96
C PHE A 173 0.90 0.34 -19.99
N ALA A 174 -0.27 -0.27 -19.82
CA ALA A 174 -0.40 -1.72 -19.87
C ALA A 174 -0.16 -2.26 -21.28
N GLU A 175 -0.66 -1.59 -22.31
CA GLU A 175 -0.42 -1.92 -23.71
C GLU A 175 1.05 -1.77 -24.10
N GLU A 176 1.70 -0.70 -23.66
CA GLU A 176 3.13 -0.47 -23.89
C GLU A 176 3.98 -1.53 -23.19
N TRP A 177 3.63 -1.87 -21.95
CA TRP A 177 4.28 -2.96 -21.23
C TRP A 177 4.09 -4.29 -21.91
N ALA A 178 2.88 -4.65 -22.34
CA ALA A 178 2.58 -5.90 -23.02
C ALA A 178 3.32 -6.04 -24.35
N ALA A 179 3.55 -4.92 -25.03
CA ALA A 179 4.35 -4.88 -26.27
C ALA A 179 5.86 -4.92 -26.02
N SER A 180 6.30 -4.78 -24.78
CA SER A 180 7.73 -4.78 -24.41
C SER A 180 8.24 -6.19 -24.09
N GLY A 181 9.57 -6.34 -24.02
CA GLY A 181 10.21 -7.57 -23.55
C GLY A 181 9.92 -7.89 -22.07
N HIS A 182 9.51 -6.91 -21.27
CA HIS A 182 9.15 -7.11 -19.86
C HIS A 182 7.80 -7.82 -19.69
N GLY A 183 6.88 -7.65 -20.63
CA GLY A 183 5.59 -8.33 -20.64
C GLY A 183 5.65 -9.83 -20.97
N THR A 184 6.85 -10.37 -21.26
CA THR A 184 7.00 -11.76 -21.70
C THR A 184 8.00 -12.50 -20.83
N VAL A 185 7.58 -13.62 -20.25
CA VAL A 185 8.47 -14.54 -19.53
C VAL A 185 9.23 -15.41 -20.52
N ASN A 186 10.56 -15.36 -20.47
CA ASN A 186 11.39 -16.31 -21.19
C ASN A 186 11.67 -17.55 -20.30
N ALA A 187 11.03 -18.65 -20.58
CA ALA A 187 11.07 -19.87 -19.77
C ALA A 187 12.48 -20.41 -19.50
N TYR A 188 13.44 -20.20 -20.43
CA TYR A 188 14.79 -20.73 -20.25
C TYR A 188 15.57 -20.05 -19.11
N PRO A 189 15.70 -18.69 -19.03
CA PRO A 189 16.33 -18.06 -17.88
C PRO A 189 15.43 -18.03 -16.64
N ALA A 190 14.11 -18.01 -16.78
CA ALA A 190 13.19 -18.03 -15.65
C ALA A 190 13.33 -19.29 -14.79
N GLY A 191 13.57 -20.46 -15.39
CA GLY A 191 13.77 -21.73 -14.70
C GLY A 191 15.21 -22.01 -14.28
N ARG A 192 16.09 -21.02 -14.17
CA ARG A 192 17.51 -21.23 -13.82
C ARG A 192 17.93 -20.40 -12.62
N ASP A 193 18.54 -21.10 -11.65
CA ASP A 193 19.10 -20.47 -10.45
C ASP A 193 19.99 -19.27 -10.80
N GLY A 194 19.69 -18.12 -10.20
CA GLY A 194 20.40 -16.85 -10.35
C GLY A 194 20.15 -16.12 -11.68
N CYS A 195 19.32 -16.66 -12.57
CA CYS A 195 18.82 -15.93 -13.73
C CYS A 195 17.42 -15.37 -13.49
N GLU A 196 16.61 -16.06 -12.71
CA GLU A 196 15.24 -15.68 -12.31
C GLU A 196 15.18 -14.28 -11.71
N ASN A 197 16.21 -13.87 -10.96
CA ASN A 197 16.31 -12.54 -10.34
C ASN A 197 16.18 -11.35 -11.32
N CYS A 198 16.44 -11.58 -12.60
CA CYS A 198 16.32 -10.55 -13.64
C CYS A 198 15.30 -10.94 -14.72
N HIS A 199 14.82 -12.17 -14.70
CA HIS A 199 13.98 -12.71 -15.77
C HIS A 199 12.59 -13.12 -15.31
N THR A 200 12.28 -12.95 -14.01
CA THR A 200 10.95 -13.11 -13.45
C THR A 200 10.60 -11.96 -12.53
N GLY A 201 9.32 -11.65 -12.40
CA GLY A 201 8.85 -10.59 -11.51
C GLY A 201 9.08 -10.92 -10.04
N GLU A 202 8.76 -12.15 -9.64
CA GLU A 202 8.98 -12.64 -8.28
C GLU A 202 10.46 -12.62 -7.89
N GLY A 203 11.34 -13.09 -8.78
CA GLY A 203 12.78 -13.09 -8.53
C GLY A 203 13.36 -11.67 -8.43
N ALA A 204 12.88 -10.75 -9.25
CA ALA A 204 13.31 -9.35 -9.19
C ALA A 204 12.85 -8.66 -7.89
N LEU A 205 11.63 -8.93 -7.45
CA LEU A 205 11.12 -8.40 -6.18
C LEU A 205 11.91 -8.93 -4.98
N ASP A 206 12.26 -10.22 -4.99
CA ASP A 206 13.11 -10.82 -3.96
C ASP A 206 14.51 -10.19 -3.96
N MET A 207 15.11 -10.04 -5.13
CA MET A 207 16.41 -9.36 -5.30
C MET A 207 16.40 -7.91 -4.77
N PHE A 208 15.29 -7.21 -4.90
CA PHE A 208 15.11 -5.85 -4.38
C PHE A 208 14.76 -5.80 -2.88
N GLY A 209 14.65 -6.96 -2.22
CA GLY A 209 14.34 -7.05 -0.80
C GLY A 209 12.87 -6.76 -0.49
N VAL A 210 12.01 -6.81 -1.50
CA VAL A 210 10.57 -6.74 -1.29
C VAL A 210 10.13 -8.04 -0.63
N GLN A 211 9.68 -7.96 0.63
CA GLN A 211 9.38 -9.13 1.42
C GLN A 211 8.31 -10.01 0.74
N THR A 212 8.68 -11.27 0.54
CA THR A 212 7.81 -12.29 -0.04
C THR A 212 7.22 -13.24 1.00
N ASN A 213 7.56 -13.03 2.30
CA ASN A 213 7.16 -13.90 3.41
C ASN A 213 5.67 -13.78 3.77
N TYR A 214 5.01 -12.75 3.26
CA TYR A 214 3.57 -12.55 3.45
C TYR A 214 2.84 -13.09 2.23
N THR A 215 1.73 -13.75 2.49
CA THR A 215 0.79 -14.20 1.45
C THR A 215 -0.03 -13.04 0.86
N GLU A 216 0.48 -11.82 0.94
CA GLU A 216 -0.14 -10.58 0.47
C GLU A 216 -0.03 -10.38 -1.04
N LYS A 217 0.55 -11.35 -1.73
CA LYS A 217 0.77 -11.26 -3.18
C LYS A 217 0.02 -12.40 -3.84
N ALA A 218 -1.12 -12.09 -4.42
CA ALA A 218 -1.79 -13.03 -5.29
C ALA A 218 -0.93 -13.28 -6.54
N ASP A 219 -0.96 -14.50 -7.04
CA ASP A 219 -0.38 -14.92 -8.33
C ASP A 219 1.14 -14.79 -8.48
N LEU A 220 1.89 -14.82 -7.38
CA LEU A 220 3.33 -14.99 -7.44
C LEU A 220 3.68 -16.45 -7.74
N GLY A 221 3.80 -16.78 -9.03
CA GLY A 221 4.34 -18.07 -9.45
C GLY A 221 3.56 -19.29 -8.98
N GLU A 222 2.25 -19.19 -8.84
CA GLU A 222 1.40 -20.35 -8.59
C GLU A 222 1.56 -21.38 -9.72
N ASP A 223 1.54 -22.65 -9.36
CA ASP A 223 1.61 -23.79 -10.29
C ASP A 223 2.87 -23.85 -11.18
N GLY A 224 3.99 -23.24 -10.75
CA GLY A 224 5.24 -23.26 -11.50
C GLY A 224 5.23 -22.32 -12.72
N GLN A 225 4.30 -21.40 -12.78
CA GLN A 225 4.32 -20.30 -13.72
C GLN A 225 5.09 -19.10 -13.13
N HIS A 226 5.97 -18.52 -13.94
CA HIS A 226 6.72 -17.34 -13.55
C HIS A 226 5.95 -16.08 -13.92
N MET A 227 6.01 -15.08 -13.05
CA MET A 227 5.47 -13.76 -13.31
C MET A 227 6.41 -12.98 -14.24
N ALA A 228 5.88 -12.27 -15.19
CA ALA A 228 6.64 -11.31 -15.98
C ALA A 228 7.19 -10.17 -15.12
N ILE A 229 8.07 -9.33 -15.67
CA ILE A 229 8.54 -8.11 -14.99
C ILE A 229 7.39 -7.10 -15.00
N THR A 230 6.54 -7.16 -13.98
CA THR A 230 5.33 -6.34 -13.87
C THR A 230 5.62 -4.91 -13.46
N CYS A 231 4.61 -4.06 -13.46
CA CYS A 231 4.72 -2.66 -13.04
C CYS A 231 5.28 -2.55 -11.61
N ALA A 232 4.84 -3.40 -10.69
CA ALA A 232 5.26 -3.41 -9.30
C ALA A 232 6.73 -3.80 -9.08
N VAL A 233 7.40 -4.39 -10.07
CA VAL A 233 8.85 -4.64 -10.01
C VAL A 233 9.63 -3.33 -10.06
N CYS A 234 9.22 -2.42 -10.93
CA CYS A 234 9.90 -1.13 -11.09
C CYS A 234 9.32 -0.05 -10.18
N HIS A 235 8.01 -0.06 -9.96
CA HIS A 235 7.30 0.93 -9.15
C HIS A 235 7.00 0.37 -7.76
N ASP A 236 7.13 1.21 -6.72
CA ASP A 236 6.61 0.88 -5.39
C ASP A 236 5.17 1.41 -5.28
N PRO A 237 4.16 0.53 -5.22
CA PRO A 237 2.76 0.98 -5.15
C PRO A 237 2.45 1.80 -3.89
N HIS A 238 3.21 1.62 -2.82
CA HIS A 238 3.04 2.38 -1.59
C HIS A 238 3.68 3.76 -1.65
N GLY A 239 4.62 3.98 -2.55
CA GLY A 239 5.34 5.23 -2.72
C GLY A 239 6.84 5.09 -2.52
N SER A 240 7.59 6.01 -3.10
CA SER A 240 9.03 6.14 -2.94
C SER A 240 9.45 7.59 -3.09
N ASP A 241 10.68 7.90 -2.69
CA ASP A 241 11.27 9.23 -2.88
C ASP A 241 11.68 9.52 -4.33
N ASN A 242 11.59 8.53 -5.21
CA ASN A 242 11.93 8.67 -6.63
C ASN A 242 10.72 9.08 -7.46
N GLY A 243 10.95 9.81 -8.53
CA GLY A 243 9.89 10.19 -9.48
C GLY A 243 9.12 8.97 -9.99
N ALA A 244 7.82 9.13 -10.22
CA ALA A 244 6.91 8.07 -10.63
C ALA A 244 6.91 6.83 -9.71
N GLN A 245 7.20 7.00 -8.44
CA GLN A 245 7.25 5.92 -7.45
C GLN A 245 8.26 4.80 -7.80
N LEU A 246 9.32 5.09 -8.55
CA LEU A 246 10.31 4.08 -8.90
C LEU A 246 11.07 3.59 -7.66
N ARG A 247 11.31 2.28 -7.56
CA ARG A 247 12.06 1.68 -6.44
C ARG A 247 13.50 2.16 -6.39
N PHE A 248 14.10 2.41 -7.55
CA PHE A 248 15.42 3.01 -7.71
C PHE A 248 15.33 4.15 -8.72
N PRO A 249 16.18 5.18 -8.62
CA PRO A 249 16.20 6.26 -9.61
C PRO A 249 16.67 5.76 -10.98
N ILE A 250 16.19 6.38 -12.06
CA ILE A 250 16.74 6.19 -13.41
C ILE A 250 17.94 7.12 -13.60
N ASP A 251 17.84 8.35 -13.13
CA ASP A 251 18.93 9.33 -13.13
C ASP A 251 19.70 9.24 -11.82
N ALA A 252 20.54 8.23 -11.73
CA ALA A 252 21.27 7.92 -10.50
C ALA A 252 22.72 8.42 -10.58
N PRO A 253 23.30 8.88 -9.46
CA PRO A 253 24.68 9.35 -9.41
C PRO A 253 25.71 8.23 -9.63
N SER A 254 25.31 6.98 -9.48
CA SER A 254 26.12 5.80 -9.81
C SER A 254 25.25 4.74 -10.50
N GLU A 255 25.91 3.90 -11.28
CA GLU A 255 25.22 2.86 -12.04
C GLU A 255 24.59 1.79 -11.16
N GLU A 256 25.19 1.48 -10.02
CA GLU A 256 24.66 0.52 -9.05
C GLU A 256 23.32 0.96 -8.48
N LEU A 257 23.04 2.25 -8.48
CA LEU A 257 21.78 2.81 -8.01
C LEU A 257 20.73 2.97 -9.11
N ASN A 258 21.09 2.75 -10.37
CA ASN A 258 20.15 2.91 -11.49
C ASN A 258 19.23 1.70 -11.60
N LEU A 259 17.93 1.94 -11.69
CA LEU A 259 16.91 0.88 -11.78
C LEU A 259 17.15 -0.11 -12.91
N CYS A 260 17.41 0.39 -14.11
CA CYS A 260 17.61 -0.48 -15.28
C CYS A 260 18.84 -1.36 -15.14
N ILE A 261 19.90 -0.83 -14.56
CA ILE A 261 21.17 -1.54 -14.38
C ILE A 261 21.06 -2.67 -13.36
N GLN A 262 20.07 -2.68 -12.46
CA GLN A 262 19.87 -3.80 -11.54
C GLN A 262 19.77 -5.13 -12.31
N CYS A 263 19.16 -5.12 -13.47
CA CYS A 263 18.99 -6.31 -14.31
C CYS A 263 19.86 -6.27 -15.59
N HIS A 264 20.05 -5.10 -16.22
CA HIS A 264 20.72 -4.94 -17.52
C HIS A 264 22.25 -4.77 -17.40
N GLN A 265 22.93 -5.60 -16.62
CA GLN A 265 24.39 -5.48 -16.38
C GLN A 265 25.23 -6.72 -16.74
N LYS A 266 24.62 -7.89 -16.91
CA LYS A 266 25.34 -9.17 -16.92
C LYS A 266 26.13 -9.47 -18.21
N ARG A 267 25.88 -8.73 -19.30
CA ARG A 267 26.57 -8.90 -20.60
C ARG A 267 27.29 -7.63 -21.09
N GLY A 268 27.62 -6.74 -20.19
CA GLY A 268 28.16 -5.42 -20.46
C GLY A 268 27.08 -4.36 -20.28
N ARG A 269 27.50 -3.17 -19.90
CA ARG A 269 26.61 -2.03 -19.69
C ARG A 269 25.80 -1.76 -20.93
N PRO A 270 24.49 -1.59 -20.82
CA PRO A 270 23.74 -1.02 -21.90
C PRO A 270 24.31 0.37 -22.20
N ASP A 271 24.59 0.63 -23.45
CA ASP A 271 25.01 1.97 -23.91
C ASP A 271 23.83 2.93 -23.64
N PRO A 272 23.98 3.94 -22.76
CA PRO A 272 22.88 4.88 -22.46
C PRO A 272 22.40 5.66 -23.69
N THR A 273 23.13 5.64 -24.78
CA THR A 273 22.73 6.26 -26.06
C THR A 273 21.78 5.38 -26.87
N THR A 274 21.67 4.10 -26.54
CA THR A 274 20.78 3.12 -27.22
C THR A 274 19.45 2.92 -26.54
N PHE A 275 19.28 3.43 -25.31
CA PHE A 275 17.99 3.50 -24.63
C PHE A 275 17.21 4.73 -25.11
N ARG A 276 16.54 4.61 -26.25
CA ARG A 276 15.54 5.57 -26.71
C ARG A 276 14.34 4.84 -27.26
#